data_18aa6844df9473d515baf4837b2f35ca
#
_entry.id   18aa6844df9473d515baf4837b2f35ca
#
_cell.length_a   1.000
_cell.length_b   1.000
_cell.length_c   1.000
_cell.angle_alpha   90.00
_cell.angle_beta   90.00
_cell.angle_gamma   90.00
#
_symmetry.space_group_name_H-M   'P 1'
#
loop_
_entity.id
_entity.type
_entity.pdbx_description
1 polymer ?
#
loop_
_entity_poly.entity_id
_entity_poly.type
_entity_poly.pdbx_seq_one_letter_code
_entity_poly.pdbx_strand_id
1 'polypeptide(L)'
;MEDLTTNQKGAIAEAAFTAAAIRLGYFVLRPTPEGRRYDLVLDTGPQLLRVQCKWARRKGEVIVVNARTSRFSPTAGYIATRYSASEIDALGVYCSDLDECFLVPIEAFEGSGFLHLRLAPTLNNQRVGCRMASQYRLGAVAQLGERRAGSAKARGSSPLSSMKV
;
A
#
# COMPACT_ATOMS: atom_id res chain seq x y z
N MET A 1 27.52 5.97 11.81
CA MET A 1 26.68 5.10 10.95
C MET A 1 26.43 5.88 9.66
N GLU A 2 26.93 5.39 8.54
CA GLU A 2 26.71 6.06 7.25
C GLU A 2 25.19 6.14 6.95
N ASP A 3 24.75 7.30 6.47
CA ASP A 3 23.36 7.49 6.10
C ASP A 3 23.03 6.65 4.86
N LEU A 4 22.01 5.79 4.98
CA LEU A 4 21.54 4.95 3.87
C LEU A 4 21.20 5.80 2.64
N THR A 5 21.67 5.39 1.48
CA THR A 5 21.33 6.01 0.20
C THR A 5 19.84 5.79 -0.14
N THR A 6 19.31 6.59 -1.07
CA THR A 6 17.91 6.44 -1.52
C THR A 6 17.64 5.04 -2.08
N ASN A 7 18.58 4.47 -2.82
CA ASN A 7 18.44 3.12 -3.38
C ASN A 7 18.43 2.05 -2.29
N GLN A 8 19.30 2.16 -1.27
CA GLN A 8 19.30 1.25 -0.14
C GLN A 8 17.98 1.32 0.65
N LYS A 9 17.45 2.53 0.90
CA LYS A 9 16.14 2.72 1.55
C LYS A 9 15.02 2.07 0.74
N GLY A 10 15.03 2.22 -0.59
CA GLY A 10 14.09 1.55 -1.48
C GLY A 10 14.15 0.03 -1.36
N ALA A 11 15.35 -0.55 -1.51
CA ALA A 11 15.56 -2.00 -1.42
C ALA A 11 15.15 -2.57 -0.05
N ILE A 12 15.44 -1.86 1.06
CA ILE A 12 15.02 -2.27 2.40
C ILE A 12 13.49 -2.23 2.52
N ALA A 13 12.84 -1.18 2.01
CA ALA A 13 11.38 -1.07 2.06
C ALA A 13 10.70 -2.22 1.30
N GLU A 14 11.19 -2.57 0.11
CA GLU A 14 10.69 -3.71 -0.65
C GLU A 14 10.90 -5.04 0.08
N ALA A 15 12.09 -5.26 0.64
CA ALA A 15 12.42 -6.48 1.37
C ALA A 15 11.58 -6.63 2.65
N ALA A 16 11.45 -5.55 3.43
CA ALA A 16 10.65 -5.53 4.65
C ALA A 16 9.16 -5.77 4.37
N PHE A 17 8.61 -5.08 3.37
CA PHE A 17 7.22 -5.28 2.97
C PHE A 17 6.98 -6.71 2.45
N THR A 18 7.85 -7.24 1.61
CA THR A 18 7.78 -8.62 1.11
C THR A 18 7.80 -9.62 2.26
N ALA A 19 8.74 -9.48 3.20
CA ALA A 19 8.82 -10.37 4.36
C ALA A 19 7.57 -10.29 5.24
N ALA A 20 7.04 -9.09 5.47
CA ALA A 20 5.82 -8.90 6.25
C ALA A 20 4.58 -9.53 5.56
N ALA A 21 4.47 -9.37 4.24
CA ALA A 21 3.40 -9.96 3.45
C ALA A 21 3.42 -11.50 3.49
N ILE A 22 4.61 -12.10 3.33
CA ILE A 22 4.78 -13.56 3.38
C ILE A 22 4.42 -14.12 4.76
N ARG A 23 4.79 -13.44 5.86
CA ARG A 23 4.42 -13.84 7.23
C ARG A 23 2.90 -13.86 7.45
N LEU A 24 2.16 -13.07 6.69
CA LEU A 24 0.69 -13.02 6.72
C LEU A 24 0.04 -14.03 5.75
N GLY A 25 0.83 -14.85 5.07
CA GLY A 25 0.34 -15.88 4.16
C GLY A 25 0.04 -15.39 2.74
N TYR A 26 0.45 -14.17 2.37
CA TYR A 26 0.30 -13.68 1.01
C TYR A 26 1.40 -14.18 0.09
N PHE A 27 1.06 -14.37 -1.19
CA PHE A 27 2.06 -14.59 -2.23
C PHE A 27 2.52 -13.25 -2.80
N VAL A 28 3.83 -13.14 -3.04
CA VAL A 28 4.45 -11.93 -3.61
C VAL A 28 5.09 -12.29 -4.94
N LEU A 29 4.64 -11.62 -6.00
CA LEU A 29 5.19 -11.77 -7.35
C LEU A 29 5.97 -10.52 -7.73
N ARG A 30 7.05 -10.68 -8.48
CA ARG A 30 7.86 -9.56 -8.99
C ARG A 30 7.72 -9.43 -10.49
N PRO A 31 7.61 -8.21 -11.03
CA PRO A 31 7.54 -8.00 -12.46
C PRO A 31 8.90 -8.33 -13.12
N THR A 32 8.86 -8.95 -14.28
CA THR A 32 10.01 -9.19 -15.14
C THR A 32 9.65 -8.76 -16.57
N PRO A 33 10.39 -7.86 -17.22
CA PRO A 33 11.57 -7.10 -16.73
C PRO A 33 11.18 -5.96 -15.77
N GLU A 34 12.19 -5.33 -15.17
CA GLU A 34 12.05 -4.11 -14.39
C GLU A 34 11.51 -2.93 -15.21
N GLY A 35 11.08 -1.84 -14.55
CA GLY A 35 10.64 -0.60 -15.21
C GLY A 35 9.11 -0.37 -15.15
N ARG A 36 8.37 -1.21 -14.45
CA ARG A 36 6.97 -0.93 -14.11
C ARG A 36 6.86 0.14 -13.04
N ARG A 37 5.66 0.70 -12.88
CA ARG A 37 5.36 1.71 -11.85
C ARG A 37 5.09 1.09 -10.48
N TYR A 38 5.12 -0.24 -10.37
CA TYR A 38 4.99 -1.02 -9.14
C TYR A 38 6.18 -1.95 -8.99
N ASP A 39 6.56 -2.23 -7.75
CA ASP A 39 7.72 -3.06 -7.43
C ASP A 39 7.35 -4.53 -7.28
N LEU A 40 6.09 -4.79 -6.90
CA LEU A 40 5.58 -6.15 -6.71
C LEU A 40 4.07 -6.23 -6.95
N VAL A 41 3.59 -7.45 -7.12
CA VAL A 41 2.17 -7.78 -7.09
C VAL A 41 1.90 -8.62 -5.85
N LEU A 42 0.98 -8.17 -5.02
CA LEU A 42 0.52 -8.88 -3.83
C LEU A 42 -0.71 -9.70 -4.19
N ASP A 43 -0.59 -11.02 -4.12
CA ASP A 43 -1.71 -11.94 -4.25
C ASP A 43 -2.30 -12.19 -2.86
N THR A 44 -3.51 -11.67 -2.66
CA THR A 44 -4.27 -11.83 -1.42
C THR A 44 -5.27 -13.00 -1.48
N GLY A 45 -5.21 -13.81 -2.55
CA GLY A 45 -6.18 -14.83 -2.89
C GLY A 45 -7.36 -14.29 -3.69
N PRO A 46 -8.20 -13.38 -3.13
CA PRO A 46 -9.29 -12.77 -3.90
C PRO A 46 -8.84 -11.75 -4.95
N GLN A 47 -7.68 -11.13 -4.77
CA GLN A 47 -7.22 -10.01 -5.60
C GLN A 47 -5.70 -10.05 -5.81
N LEU A 48 -5.28 -9.57 -6.99
CA LEU A 48 -3.90 -9.26 -7.31
C LEU A 48 -3.72 -7.74 -7.26
N LEU A 49 -2.91 -7.25 -6.34
CA LEU A 49 -2.70 -5.82 -6.12
C LEU A 49 -1.31 -5.41 -6.61
N ARG A 50 -1.24 -4.46 -7.53
CA ARG A 50 0.01 -3.82 -7.95
C ARG A 50 0.46 -2.86 -6.85
N VAL A 51 1.58 -3.14 -6.21
CA VAL A 51 2.07 -2.41 -5.05
C VAL A 51 3.40 -1.75 -5.36
N GLN A 52 3.48 -0.44 -5.10
CA GLN A 52 4.72 0.32 -5.09
C GLN A 52 5.22 0.44 -3.66
N CYS A 53 6.43 0.00 -3.40
CA CYS A 53 7.04 0.08 -2.07
C CYS A 53 7.65 1.45 -1.80
N LYS A 54 7.50 1.95 -0.58
CA LYS A 54 8.02 3.25 -0.13
C LYS A 54 8.59 3.16 1.27
N TRP A 55 9.77 3.74 1.42
CA TRP A 55 10.34 4.04 2.72
C TRP A 55 9.63 5.25 3.33
N ALA A 56 9.25 5.17 4.59
CA ALA A 56 8.66 6.26 5.34
C ALA A 56 9.46 6.59 6.60
N ARG A 57 9.27 7.80 7.11
CA ARG A 57 9.82 8.27 8.38
C ARG A 57 8.71 8.73 9.31
N ARG A 58 8.91 8.51 10.59
CA ARG A 58 8.06 9.08 11.63
C ARG A 58 8.49 10.54 11.89
N LYS A 59 7.51 11.45 11.97
CA LYS A 59 7.68 12.84 12.45
C LYS A 59 6.64 13.08 13.54
N GLY A 60 7.06 13.01 14.80
CA GLY A 60 6.15 13.04 15.95
C GLY A 60 5.11 11.92 15.84
N GLU A 61 3.83 12.28 15.85
CA GLU A 61 2.71 11.34 15.74
C GLU A 61 2.21 11.14 14.30
N VAL A 62 3.09 11.33 13.30
CA VAL A 62 2.72 11.17 11.89
C VAL A 62 3.80 10.39 11.14
N ILE A 63 3.40 9.39 10.36
CA ILE A 63 4.22 8.75 9.36
C ILE A 63 4.09 9.55 8.07
N VAL A 64 5.23 10.02 7.53
CA VAL A 64 5.29 10.81 6.29
C VAL A 64 5.85 9.95 5.17
N VAL A 65 5.08 9.82 4.09
CA VAL A 65 5.43 9.04 2.91
C VAL A 65 5.50 9.94 1.70
N ASN A 66 6.57 9.86 0.92
CA ASN A 66 6.62 10.50 -0.40
C ASN A 66 5.84 9.62 -1.40
N ALA A 67 4.66 10.07 -1.79
CA ALA A 67 3.76 9.39 -2.72
C ALA A 67 4.01 9.80 -4.18
N ARG A 68 5.26 10.15 -4.52
CA ARG A 68 5.68 10.45 -5.90
C ARG A 68 6.74 9.44 -6.34
N THR A 69 6.88 9.32 -7.64
CA THR A 69 8.07 8.76 -8.25
C THR A 69 8.86 9.88 -8.91
N SER A 70 10.17 9.76 -8.95
CA SER A 70 11.03 10.66 -9.70
C SER A 70 11.90 9.86 -10.67
N ARG A 71 12.05 10.39 -11.87
CA ARG A 71 12.97 9.87 -12.87
C ARG A 71 13.86 11.00 -13.37
N PHE A 72 15.08 10.68 -13.68
CA PHE A 72 15.97 11.62 -14.36
C PHE A 72 15.67 11.60 -15.86
N SER A 73 15.53 12.79 -16.44
CA SER A 73 15.46 13.00 -17.89
C SER A 73 16.65 13.84 -18.32
N PRO A 74 17.43 13.44 -19.33
CA PRO A 74 18.58 14.23 -19.82
C PRO A 74 18.19 15.64 -20.26
N THR A 75 16.97 15.84 -20.74
CA THR A 75 16.48 17.12 -21.27
C THR A 75 15.75 17.97 -20.24
N ALA A 76 15.09 17.35 -19.26
CA ALA A 76 14.21 18.04 -18.29
C ALA A 76 14.66 17.87 -16.82
N GLY A 77 15.79 17.22 -16.56
CA GLY A 77 16.27 16.95 -15.21
C GLY A 77 15.37 15.95 -14.43
N TYR A 78 15.23 16.14 -13.14
CA TYR A 78 14.37 15.30 -12.30
C TYR A 78 12.89 15.62 -12.50
N ILE A 79 12.14 14.66 -13.05
CA ILE A 79 10.69 14.76 -13.23
C ILE A 79 10.02 13.96 -12.12
N ALA A 80 9.26 14.64 -11.25
CA ALA A 80 8.46 14.00 -10.23
C ALA A 80 7.01 13.86 -10.72
N THR A 81 6.48 12.63 -10.72
CA THR A 81 5.09 12.35 -11.11
C THR A 81 4.35 11.65 -9.98
N ARG A 82 3.04 11.89 -9.89
CA ARG A 82 2.14 11.22 -8.96
C ARG A 82 1.72 9.86 -9.51
N TYR A 83 1.25 8.99 -8.63
CA TYR A 83 0.66 7.72 -9.04
C TYR A 83 -0.83 7.90 -9.34
N SER A 84 -1.33 7.06 -10.24
CA SER A 84 -2.75 6.95 -10.59
C SER A 84 -3.24 5.51 -10.42
N ALA A 85 -4.56 5.33 -10.29
CA ALA A 85 -5.19 4.02 -10.18
C ALA A 85 -4.96 3.12 -11.43
N SER A 86 -4.63 3.70 -12.58
CA SER A 86 -4.24 2.94 -13.77
C SER A 86 -2.85 2.28 -13.63
N GLU A 87 -1.98 2.82 -12.77
CA GLU A 87 -0.58 2.39 -12.61
C GLU A 87 -0.36 1.46 -11.43
N ILE A 88 -0.96 1.78 -10.27
CA ILE A 88 -0.84 1.01 -9.03
C ILE A 88 -2.18 0.90 -8.31
N ASP A 89 -2.32 -0.12 -7.48
CA ASP A 89 -3.51 -0.32 -6.65
C ASP A 89 -3.26 0.15 -5.21
N ALA A 90 -2.00 0.11 -4.75
CA ALA A 90 -1.65 0.53 -3.39
C ALA A 90 -0.17 0.95 -3.26
N LEU A 91 0.14 1.68 -2.17
CA LEU A 91 1.50 1.81 -1.65
C LEU A 91 1.73 0.79 -0.55
N GLY A 92 2.83 0.04 -0.67
CA GLY A 92 3.42 -0.73 0.40
C GLY A 92 4.41 0.14 1.17
N VAL A 93 4.06 0.58 2.37
CA VAL A 93 4.86 1.53 3.13
C VAL A 93 5.61 0.80 4.23
N TYR A 94 6.92 0.94 4.29
CA TYR A 94 7.73 0.51 5.42
C TYR A 94 8.19 1.73 6.21
N CYS A 95 7.83 1.80 7.49
CA CYS A 95 8.28 2.82 8.42
C CYS A 95 9.41 2.27 9.29
N SER A 96 10.64 2.71 9.02
CA SER A 96 11.83 2.21 9.72
C SER A 96 11.85 2.54 11.20
N ASP A 97 11.27 3.68 11.59
CA ASP A 97 11.26 4.10 12.99
C ASP A 97 10.32 3.24 13.87
N LEU A 98 9.40 2.51 13.26
CA LEU A 98 8.43 1.63 13.91
C LEU A 98 8.68 0.16 13.60
N ASP A 99 9.50 -0.15 12.62
CA ASP A 99 9.66 -1.48 12.01
C ASP A 99 8.30 -2.09 11.60
N GLU A 100 7.41 -1.26 11.06
CA GLU A 100 6.05 -1.65 10.67
C GLU A 100 5.79 -1.42 9.18
N CYS A 101 4.97 -2.31 8.58
CA CYS A 101 4.50 -2.22 7.21
C CYS A 101 3.01 -1.87 7.14
N PHE A 102 2.68 -1.01 6.16
CA PHE A 102 1.32 -0.55 5.88
C PHE A 102 0.99 -0.76 4.41
N LEU A 103 -0.25 -1.10 4.12
CA LEU A 103 -0.79 -1.17 2.75
C LEU A 103 -1.85 -0.09 2.60
N VAL A 104 -1.58 0.93 1.79
CA VAL A 104 -2.46 2.08 1.61
C VAL A 104 -3.01 2.07 0.19
N PRO A 105 -4.31 1.85 0.01
CA PRO A 105 -4.93 1.83 -1.32
C PRO A 105 -4.83 3.19 -2.00
N ILE A 106 -4.76 3.19 -3.34
CA ILE A 106 -4.54 4.40 -4.14
C ILE A 106 -5.59 5.47 -3.88
N GLU A 107 -6.84 5.10 -3.64
CA GLU A 107 -7.96 6.00 -3.39
C GLU A 107 -7.73 6.88 -2.16
N ALA A 108 -6.90 6.42 -1.23
CA ALA A 108 -6.59 7.19 -0.03
C ALA A 108 -5.64 8.36 -0.28
N PHE A 109 -4.89 8.37 -1.39
CA PHE A 109 -3.88 9.41 -1.65
C PHE A 109 -3.79 9.85 -3.12
N GLU A 110 -4.64 9.35 -4.02
CA GLU A 110 -4.62 9.72 -5.44
C GLU A 110 -4.58 11.24 -5.63
N GLY A 111 -3.74 11.68 -6.55
CA GLY A 111 -3.51 13.10 -6.79
C GLY A 111 -2.66 13.82 -5.73
N SER A 112 -2.27 13.16 -4.64
CA SER A 112 -1.40 13.73 -3.61
C SER A 112 0.08 13.45 -3.88
N GLY A 113 0.94 14.40 -3.50
CA GLY A 113 2.40 14.20 -3.56
C GLY A 113 2.98 13.59 -2.29
N PHE A 114 2.24 13.68 -1.19
CA PHE A 114 2.59 13.13 0.12
C PHE A 114 1.39 12.44 0.74
N LEU A 115 1.67 11.37 1.45
CA LEU A 115 0.69 10.67 2.28
C LEU A 115 1.12 10.81 3.75
N HIS A 116 0.16 11.18 4.60
CA HIS A 116 0.34 11.29 6.04
C HIS A 116 -0.56 10.28 6.75
N LEU A 117 0.03 9.39 7.55
CA LEU A 117 -0.69 8.45 8.39
C LEU A 117 -0.46 8.82 9.86
N ARG A 118 -1.53 9.06 10.60
CA ARG A 118 -1.46 9.44 12.00
C ARG A 118 -1.35 8.23 12.92
N LEU A 119 -0.48 8.31 13.90
CA LEU A 119 -0.31 7.30 14.94
C LEU A 119 -1.28 7.52 16.11
N ALA A 120 -1.64 8.79 16.36
CA ALA A 120 -2.56 9.20 17.41
C ALA A 120 -3.65 10.15 16.87
N PRO A 121 -4.83 10.23 17.52
CA PRO A 121 -5.85 11.21 17.18
C PRO A 121 -5.33 12.65 17.25
N THR A 122 -5.98 13.56 16.51
CA THR A 122 -5.63 15.00 16.56
C THR A 122 -6.07 15.60 17.88
N LEU A 123 -5.26 16.53 18.43
CA LEU A 123 -5.59 17.24 19.66
C LEU A 123 -6.80 18.18 19.51
N ASN A 124 -7.09 18.62 18.29
CA ASN A 124 -8.18 19.54 17.97
C ASN A 124 -9.46 18.84 17.48
N ASN A 125 -9.61 17.54 17.73
CA ASN A 125 -10.76 16.71 17.31
C ASN A 125 -11.05 16.70 15.79
N GLN A 126 -10.13 17.18 14.95
CA GLN A 126 -10.28 17.13 13.50
C GLN A 126 -10.24 15.66 13.05
N ARG A 127 -11.36 15.16 12.52
CA ARG A 127 -11.48 13.77 12.01
C ARG A 127 -11.48 13.70 10.49
N VAL A 128 -11.97 14.75 9.83
CA VAL A 128 -12.10 14.82 8.38
C VAL A 128 -10.71 14.89 7.73
N GLY A 129 -10.43 14.01 6.80
CA GLY A 129 -9.16 13.94 6.09
C GLY A 129 -8.00 13.31 6.89
N CYS A 130 -8.21 12.92 8.14
CA CYS A 130 -7.21 12.24 8.95
C CYS A 130 -7.22 10.73 8.66
N ARG A 131 -6.05 10.21 8.22
CA ARG A 131 -5.84 8.79 7.98
C ARG A 131 -5.09 8.20 9.16
N MET A 132 -5.75 7.32 9.91
CA MET A 132 -5.11 6.63 11.04
C MET A 132 -4.27 5.47 10.53
N ALA A 133 -3.00 5.40 10.94
CA ALA A 133 -2.06 4.36 10.54
C ALA A 133 -2.59 2.95 10.89
N SER A 134 -3.29 2.81 12.02
CA SER A 134 -3.89 1.55 12.46
C SER A 134 -4.84 0.92 11.43
N GLN A 135 -5.51 1.72 10.60
CA GLN A 135 -6.42 1.25 9.55
C GLN A 135 -5.70 0.65 8.34
N TYR A 136 -4.43 0.99 8.16
CA TYR A 136 -3.62 0.60 7.01
C TYR A 136 -2.49 -0.37 7.37
N ARG A 137 -2.37 -0.82 8.63
CA ARG A 137 -1.40 -1.88 8.95
C ARG A 137 -1.62 -3.07 8.05
N LEU A 138 -0.56 -3.61 7.47
CA LEU A 138 -0.66 -4.69 6.50
C LEU A 138 -1.49 -5.88 7.01
N GLY A 139 -1.35 -6.26 8.29
CA GLY A 139 -2.16 -7.31 8.92
C GLY A 139 -3.64 -6.94 9.13
N ALA A 140 -3.97 -5.66 9.32
CA ALA A 140 -5.36 -5.23 9.49
C ALA A 140 -6.12 -5.22 8.16
N VAL A 141 -5.44 -4.88 7.06
CA VAL A 141 -6.02 -4.89 5.70
C VAL A 141 -6.36 -6.33 5.26
N ALA A 142 -5.55 -7.31 5.66
CA ALA A 142 -5.82 -8.72 5.46
C ALA A 142 -7.21 -9.13 5.97
N GLN A 143 -7.50 -8.76 7.21
CA GLN A 143 -8.79 -9.09 7.87
C GLN A 143 -9.99 -8.38 7.21
N LEU A 144 -9.80 -7.20 6.60
CA LEU A 144 -10.87 -6.49 5.89
C LEU A 144 -11.18 -7.13 4.54
N GLY A 145 -10.17 -7.66 3.83
CA GLY A 145 -10.32 -8.40 2.59
C GLY A 145 -11.13 -9.69 2.79
N GLU A 146 -10.81 -10.46 3.82
CA GLU A 146 -11.53 -11.68 4.18
C GLU A 146 -13.00 -11.43 4.56
N ARG A 147 -13.28 -10.38 5.32
CA ARG A 147 -14.65 -10.00 5.70
C ARG A 147 -15.49 -9.58 4.49
N ARG A 148 -14.91 -8.88 3.51
CA ARG A 148 -15.63 -8.50 2.27
C ARG A 148 -15.87 -9.71 1.36
N ALA A 149 -14.93 -10.63 1.24
CA ALA A 149 -15.09 -11.86 0.48
C ALA A 149 -16.14 -12.79 1.12
N GLY A 150 -16.17 -12.90 2.44
CA GLY A 150 -17.17 -13.67 3.18
C GLY A 150 -18.60 -13.11 3.02
N SER A 151 -18.77 -11.79 3.03
CA SER A 151 -20.09 -11.16 2.85
C SER A 151 -20.62 -11.22 1.41
N ALA A 152 -19.73 -11.26 0.41
CA ALA A 152 -20.11 -11.44 -0.99
C ALA A 152 -20.61 -12.88 -1.27
N LYS A 153 -19.99 -13.89 -0.65
CA LYS A 153 -20.43 -15.29 -0.73
C LYS A 153 -21.80 -15.55 -0.12
N ALA A 154 -22.17 -14.81 0.91
CA ALA A 154 -23.48 -14.94 1.59
C ALA A 154 -24.65 -14.34 0.79
N ARG A 155 -24.40 -13.50 -0.21
CA ARG A 155 -25.44 -12.88 -1.07
C ARG A 155 -25.71 -13.61 -2.39
N GLY A 156 -25.00 -14.70 -2.69
CA GLY A 156 -24.98 -15.36 -4.01
C GLY A 156 -25.69 -16.71 -4.10
N SER A 157 -26.47 -17.18 -3.11
CA SER A 157 -27.21 -18.42 -3.20
C SER A 157 -28.71 -18.22 -3.10
N SER A 158 -29.34 -17.82 -4.22
CA SER A 158 -30.76 -18.11 -4.41
C SER A 158 -30.87 -19.48 -5.09
N PRO A 159 -31.66 -20.43 -4.55
CA PRO A 159 -31.90 -21.70 -5.21
C PRO A 159 -32.74 -21.48 -6.47
N LEU A 160 -32.28 -22.00 -7.60
CA LEU A 160 -33.06 -22.12 -8.81
C LEU A 160 -34.28 -23.00 -8.51
N SER A 161 -35.46 -22.39 -8.62
CA SER A 161 -36.76 -23.06 -8.56
C SER A 161 -36.82 -24.10 -9.68
N SER A 162 -37.06 -25.37 -9.33
CA SER A 162 -37.31 -26.46 -10.26
C SER A 162 -38.56 -26.20 -11.06
N MET A 163 -38.44 -25.98 -12.37
CA MET A 163 -39.55 -26.13 -13.30
C MET A 163 -39.88 -27.63 -13.44
N LYS A 164 -41.07 -27.99 -13.00
CA LYS A 164 -41.71 -29.28 -13.38
C LYS A 164 -42.24 -29.17 -14.81
N VAL A 165 -41.91 -30.13 -15.61
CA VAL A 165 -42.62 -30.51 -16.85
C VAL A 165 -43.81 -31.39 -16.48
#